data_f4d43293d743f8f34c5889a7db5b28e4
#
_entry.id   f4d43293d743f8f34c5889a7db5b28e4
#
_cell.length_a   1.000
_cell.length_b   1.000
_cell.length_c   1.000
_cell.angle_alpha   90.00
_cell.angle_beta   90.00
_cell.angle_gamma   90.00
#
_symmetry.space_group_name_H-M   'P 1'
#
loop_
_entity.id
_entity.type
_entity.pdbx_description
1 polymer ?
#
loop_
_entity_poly.entity_id
_entity_poly.type
_entity_poly.pdbx_seq_one_letter_code
_entity_poly.pdbx_strand_id
1 'polypeptide(L)'
;RQLLNTLREDIEQYYLYTQFSPDVIDLEMAVNIHLVLESVTHGGNQTTINAQAIFTNKLDQYFYAKGIQFPYSKSQKIIYSSQFNPLGSFLDYYAFMFIATELDTWEYLAGTSFFNRAIELSDIGKDSNWSNGWDDRWKKSRNIKNNQFLRSLRFDFFQALDALRAEEVDANLITTSMDSFYENL
;
A
#
# COMPACT_ATOMS: atom_id res chain seq x y z
N ARG A 1 12.02 -23.98 -4.20
CA ARG A 1 12.64 -23.20 -3.11
C ARG A 1 13.53 -22.07 -3.65
N GLN A 2 14.45 -22.29 -4.57
CA GLN A 2 15.38 -21.27 -5.08
C GLN A 2 14.65 -20.10 -5.77
N LEU A 3 13.60 -20.36 -6.59
CA LEU A 3 12.79 -19.33 -7.23
C LEU A 3 12.13 -18.38 -6.20
N LEU A 4 11.64 -18.94 -5.10
CA LEU A 4 10.95 -18.18 -4.04
C LEU A 4 11.90 -17.28 -3.25
N ASN A 5 13.09 -17.75 -2.97
CA ASN A 5 14.09 -16.92 -2.29
C ASN A 5 14.50 -15.74 -3.17
N THR A 6 14.71 -15.95 -4.47
CA THR A 6 15.03 -14.87 -5.40
C THR A 6 13.87 -13.87 -5.52
N LEU A 7 12.62 -14.34 -5.62
CA LEU A 7 11.44 -13.46 -5.66
C LEU A 7 11.32 -12.59 -4.39
N ARG A 8 11.58 -13.21 -3.24
CA ARG A 8 11.58 -12.47 -1.95
C ARG A 8 12.65 -11.38 -1.95
N GLU A 9 13.88 -11.73 -2.31
CA GLU A 9 15.01 -10.79 -2.38
C GLU A 9 14.72 -9.64 -3.37
N ASP A 10 14.15 -9.94 -4.54
CA ASP A 10 13.78 -8.94 -5.55
C ASP A 10 12.71 -7.97 -5.03
N ILE A 11 11.70 -8.47 -4.31
CA ILE A 11 10.66 -7.62 -3.70
C ILE A 11 11.23 -6.75 -2.57
N GLU A 12 12.07 -7.31 -1.70
CA GLU A 12 12.75 -6.56 -0.63
C GLU A 12 13.60 -5.43 -1.23
N GLN A 13 14.42 -5.72 -2.24
CA GLN A 13 15.22 -4.72 -2.93
C GLN A 13 14.37 -3.66 -3.65
N TYR A 14 13.27 -4.07 -4.27
CA TYR A 14 12.37 -3.16 -4.93
C TYR A 14 11.86 -2.08 -3.97
N TYR A 15 11.37 -2.47 -2.79
CA TYR A 15 10.88 -1.51 -1.80
C TYR A 15 11.98 -0.67 -1.17
N LEU A 16 13.18 -1.24 -0.95
CA LEU A 16 14.30 -0.51 -0.36
C LEU A 16 14.88 0.58 -1.28
N TYR A 17 14.86 0.35 -2.60
CA TYR A 17 15.50 1.25 -3.56
C TYR A 17 14.53 2.07 -4.42
N THR A 18 13.23 1.87 -4.29
CA THR A 18 12.25 2.65 -5.04
C THR A 18 11.78 3.85 -4.22
N GLN A 19 11.97 5.05 -4.77
CA GLN A 19 11.44 6.27 -4.19
C GLN A 19 10.01 6.50 -4.68
N PHE A 20 9.03 6.07 -3.89
CA PHE A 20 7.61 6.18 -4.24
C PHE A 20 7.05 7.60 -4.06
N SER A 21 7.66 8.39 -3.19
CA SER A 21 7.22 9.74 -2.82
C SER A 21 8.39 10.72 -2.81
N PRO A 22 8.89 11.16 -3.99
CA PRO A 22 10.04 12.08 -4.04
C PRO A 22 9.78 13.42 -3.35
N ASP A 23 8.53 13.81 -3.21
CA ASP A 23 8.12 15.07 -2.59
C ASP A 23 7.96 14.98 -1.06
N VAL A 24 8.04 13.77 -0.47
CA VAL A 24 7.92 13.53 0.97
C VAL A 24 9.23 12.93 1.47
N ILE A 25 10.15 13.78 1.91
CA ILE A 25 11.55 13.42 2.19
C ILE A 25 11.70 12.54 3.43
N ASP A 26 10.85 12.75 4.46
CA ASP A 26 11.00 12.13 5.78
C ASP A 26 10.06 10.91 6.00
N LEU A 27 9.48 10.37 4.92
CA LEU A 27 8.57 9.24 5.03
C LEU A 27 9.34 7.92 5.05
N GLU A 28 9.56 7.38 6.23
CA GLU A 28 10.06 6.02 6.43
C GLU A 28 8.94 5.10 6.92
N MET A 29 8.69 4.01 6.20
CA MET A 29 7.63 3.07 6.52
C MET A 29 8.13 1.64 6.52
N ALA A 30 7.84 0.90 7.58
CA ALA A 30 8.09 -0.54 7.63
C ALA A 30 6.86 -1.31 7.16
N VAL A 31 6.93 -1.95 6.00
CA VAL A 31 5.87 -2.79 5.47
C VAL A 31 6.28 -4.26 5.49
N ASN A 32 5.47 -5.10 6.11
CA ASN A 32 5.64 -6.55 6.11
C ASN A 32 4.73 -7.16 5.04
N ILE A 33 5.31 -8.02 4.21
CA ILE A 33 4.61 -8.67 3.11
C ILE A 33 4.64 -10.17 3.32
N HIS A 34 3.46 -10.79 3.38
CA HIS A 34 3.29 -12.23 3.35
C HIS A 34 2.70 -12.63 2.01
N LEU A 35 3.51 -13.25 1.16
CA LEU A 35 3.06 -13.76 -0.14
C LEU A 35 2.77 -15.26 -0.02
N VAL A 36 1.53 -15.63 -0.31
CA VAL A 36 1.08 -17.03 -0.33
C VAL A 36 0.89 -17.47 -1.77
N LEU A 37 1.76 -18.36 -2.24
CA LEU A 37 1.68 -18.88 -3.60
C LEU A 37 0.58 -19.94 -3.70
N GLU A 38 -0.31 -19.77 -4.67
CA GLU A 38 -1.40 -20.70 -4.96
C GLU A 38 -1.01 -21.70 -6.05
N SER A 39 -0.38 -21.19 -7.10
CA SER A 39 0.13 -22.04 -8.19
C SER A 39 1.32 -21.40 -8.91
N VAL A 40 2.16 -22.25 -9.47
CA VAL A 40 3.29 -21.88 -10.32
C VAL A 40 3.21 -22.71 -11.60
N THR A 41 3.03 -22.03 -12.72
CA THR A 41 2.92 -22.69 -14.05
C THR A 41 4.13 -22.32 -14.89
N HIS A 42 4.78 -23.34 -15.43
CA HIS A 42 5.92 -23.17 -16.33
C HIS A 42 5.44 -23.30 -17.79
N GLY A 43 5.66 -22.26 -18.58
CA GLY A 43 5.33 -22.20 -20.00
C GLY A 43 6.51 -21.69 -20.81
N GLY A 44 7.25 -22.59 -21.48
CA GLY A 44 8.49 -22.23 -22.20
C GLY A 44 9.51 -21.57 -21.27
N ASN A 45 9.93 -20.36 -21.61
CA ASN A 45 10.92 -19.60 -20.83
C ASN A 45 10.30 -18.72 -19.72
N GLN A 46 8.99 -18.75 -19.56
CA GLN A 46 8.26 -17.90 -18.61
C GLN A 46 7.60 -18.74 -17.53
N THR A 47 7.73 -18.30 -16.30
CA THR A 47 6.99 -18.84 -15.15
C THR A 47 5.88 -17.87 -14.76
N THR A 48 4.64 -18.33 -14.73
CA THR A 48 3.49 -17.56 -14.24
C THR A 48 3.18 -17.98 -12.81
N ILE A 49 3.07 -17.01 -11.92
CA ILE A 49 2.76 -17.19 -10.51
C ILE A 49 1.37 -16.65 -10.22
N ASN A 50 0.54 -17.46 -9.55
CA ASN A 50 -0.69 -17.01 -8.92
C ASN A 50 -0.47 -17.02 -7.41
N ALA A 51 -0.87 -15.93 -6.75
CA ALA A 51 -0.64 -15.75 -5.33
C ALA A 51 -1.74 -14.91 -4.66
N GLN A 52 -1.75 -14.94 -3.34
CA GLN A 52 -2.41 -13.98 -2.46
C GLN A 52 -1.34 -13.28 -1.65
N ALA A 53 -1.64 -12.10 -1.14
CA ALA A 53 -0.70 -11.39 -0.28
C ALA A 53 -1.40 -10.69 0.88
N ILE A 54 -0.65 -10.54 1.96
CA ILE A 54 -1.01 -9.71 3.11
C ILE A 54 0.08 -8.66 3.25
N PHE A 55 -0.33 -7.41 3.31
CA PHE A 55 0.54 -6.28 3.59
C PHE A 55 0.13 -5.65 4.92
N THR A 56 1.09 -5.39 5.81
CA THR A 56 0.82 -4.76 7.10
C THR A 56 2.02 -3.96 7.61
N ASN A 57 1.75 -2.84 8.29
CA ASN A 57 2.76 -2.09 9.05
C ASN A 57 2.90 -2.61 10.51
N LYS A 58 2.17 -3.69 10.89
CA LYS A 58 2.08 -4.26 12.24
C LYS A 58 1.51 -3.31 13.30
N LEU A 59 0.95 -2.20 12.89
CA LEU A 59 0.27 -1.23 13.76
C LEU A 59 -1.23 -1.25 13.48
N ASP A 60 -1.66 -0.45 12.55
CA ASP A 60 -3.06 -0.20 12.27
C ASP A 60 -3.47 -0.47 10.82
N GLN A 61 -2.51 -0.74 9.95
CA GLN A 61 -2.76 -0.96 8.53
C GLN A 61 -2.61 -2.43 8.16
N TYR A 62 -3.64 -2.95 7.53
CA TYR A 62 -3.70 -4.33 7.06
C TYR A 62 -4.45 -4.38 5.71
N PHE A 63 -3.77 -4.83 4.67
CA PHE A 63 -4.36 -5.02 3.35
C PHE A 63 -4.24 -6.47 2.92
N TYR A 64 -5.38 -7.12 2.71
CA TYR A 64 -5.45 -8.44 2.11
C TYR A 64 -5.68 -8.31 0.60
N ALA A 65 -4.77 -8.87 -0.18
CA ALA A 65 -4.82 -8.97 -1.63
C ALA A 65 -5.31 -10.35 -2.04
N LYS A 66 -6.59 -10.45 -2.41
CA LYS A 66 -7.13 -11.64 -3.07
C LYS A 66 -6.62 -11.70 -4.49
N GLY A 67 -5.85 -12.70 -4.81
CA GLY A 67 -5.43 -12.97 -6.17
C GLY A 67 -4.53 -11.90 -6.79
N ILE A 68 -3.38 -12.35 -7.18
CA ILE A 68 -2.53 -11.70 -8.15
C ILE A 68 -1.98 -12.76 -9.09
N GLN A 69 -1.88 -12.42 -10.36
CA GLN A 69 -1.20 -13.23 -11.36
C GLN A 69 -0.12 -12.40 -12.04
N PHE A 70 1.10 -12.92 -12.10
CA PHE A 70 2.22 -12.24 -12.73
C PHE A 70 3.23 -13.21 -13.34
N PRO A 71 3.90 -12.81 -14.43
CA PRO A 71 5.05 -13.51 -14.94
C PRO A 71 6.27 -13.21 -14.06
N TYR A 72 7.11 -14.20 -13.82
CA TYR A 72 8.34 -14.01 -13.08
C TYR A 72 9.50 -14.79 -13.72
N SER A 73 10.64 -14.14 -13.82
CA SER A 73 11.91 -14.73 -14.25
C SER A 73 13.04 -14.24 -13.36
N LYS A 74 13.92 -15.14 -12.94
CA LYS A 74 15.09 -14.81 -12.10
C LYS A 74 16.08 -13.83 -12.76
N SER A 75 16.01 -13.70 -14.08
CA SER A 75 16.89 -12.81 -14.85
C SER A 75 16.34 -11.39 -15.00
N GLN A 76 15.09 -11.16 -14.58
CA GLN A 76 14.41 -9.88 -14.76
C GLN A 76 14.20 -9.22 -13.41
N LYS A 77 14.89 -8.11 -13.17
CA LYS A 77 14.69 -7.30 -11.96
C LYS A 77 13.34 -6.60 -12.02
N ILE A 78 12.73 -6.42 -10.86
CA ILE A 78 11.55 -5.55 -10.71
C ILE A 78 12.07 -4.11 -10.77
N ILE A 79 11.54 -3.32 -11.71
CA ILE A 79 11.95 -1.92 -11.91
C ILE A 79 10.70 -1.06 -11.84
N TYR A 80 10.76 0.04 -11.09
CA TYR A 80 9.70 1.05 -11.07
C TYR A 80 9.51 1.67 -12.45
N SER A 81 8.29 1.69 -12.93
CA SER A 81 7.96 2.15 -14.28
C SER A 81 6.58 2.78 -14.31
N SER A 82 6.42 3.82 -15.13
CA SER A 82 5.10 4.38 -15.46
C SER A 82 4.25 3.44 -16.35
N GLN A 83 4.88 2.44 -16.98
CA GLN A 83 4.17 1.42 -17.73
C GLN A 83 3.73 0.30 -16.81
N PHE A 84 2.51 -0.19 -17.03
CA PHE A 84 1.95 -1.30 -16.25
C PHE A 84 2.82 -2.55 -16.37
N ASN A 85 3.25 -3.05 -15.22
CA ASN A 85 3.93 -4.33 -15.06
C ASN A 85 3.20 -5.14 -13.97
N PRO A 86 2.77 -6.37 -14.23
CA PRO A 86 1.89 -7.10 -13.31
C PRO A 86 2.40 -7.18 -11.87
N LEU A 87 3.69 -7.49 -11.66
CA LEU A 87 4.28 -7.55 -10.33
C LEU A 87 4.65 -6.17 -9.80
N GLY A 88 5.37 -5.34 -10.59
CA GLY A 88 5.77 -4.00 -10.17
C GLY A 88 4.57 -3.14 -9.80
N SER A 89 3.57 -3.06 -10.69
CA SER A 89 2.35 -2.30 -10.45
C SER A 89 1.54 -2.80 -9.25
N PHE A 90 1.58 -4.11 -8.97
CA PHE A 90 0.98 -4.65 -7.75
C PHE A 90 1.68 -4.15 -6.49
N LEU A 91 3.00 -4.11 -6.49
CA LEU A 91 3.79 -3.59 -5.38
C LEU A 91 3.58 -2.08 -5.21
N ASP A 92 3.56 -1.32 -6.33
CA ASP A 92 3.29 0.12 -6.36
C ASP A 92 1.93 0.46 -5.77
N TYR A 93 0.89 -0.31 -6.12
CA TYR A 93 -0.45 -0.10 -5.59
C TYR A 93 -0.45 -0.11 -4.06
N TYR A 94 0.18 -1.10 -3.44
CA TYR A 94 0.22 -1.19 -1.98
C TYR A 94 1.14 -0.14 -1.37
N ALA A 95 2.26 0.21 -2.01
CA ALA A 95 3.08 1.34 -1.59
C ALA A 95 2.25 2.63 -1.55
N PHE A 96 1.49 2.94 -2.61
CA PHE A 96 0.62 4.12 -2.65
C PHE A 96 -0.47 4.07 -1.58
N MET A 97 -1.08 2.92 -1.34
CA MET A 97 -2.08 2.76 -0.28
C MET A 97 -1.51 3.04 1.11
N PHE A 98 -0.31 2.52 1.41
CA PHE A 98 0.36 2.77 2.70
C PHE A 98 0.77 4.24 2.85
N ILE A 99 1.39 4.82 1.83
CA ILE A 99 1.78 6.24 1.83
C ILE A 99 0.54 7.13 2.02
N ALA A 100 -0.54 6.86 1.27
CA ALA A 100 -1.77 7.63 1.38
C ALA A 100 -2.36 7.60 2.79
N THR A 101 -2.44 6.42 3.39
CA THR A 101 -2.98 6.27 4.74
C THR A 101 -2.06 6.84 5.80
N GLU A 102 -0.75 6.82 5.61
CA GLU A 102 0.20 7.45 6.52
C GLU A 102 0.13 8.98 6.46
N LEU A 103 0.13 9.57 5.27
CA LEU A 103 0.00 11.01 5.10
C LEU A 103 -1.31 11.57 5.71
N ASP A 104 -2.39 10.79 5.70
CA ASP A 104 -3.63 11.16 6.36
C ASP A 104 -3.53 11.26 7.88
N THR A 105 -2.47 10.72 8.49
CA THR A 105 -2.20 10.90 9.93
C THR A 105 -1.39 12.16 10.23
N TRP A 106 -0.70 12.72 9.23
CA TRP A 106 0.11 13.93 9.38
C TRP A 106 -0.70 15.20 9.14
N GLU A 107 -1.53 15.18 8.09
CA GLU A 107 -2.38 16.28 7.70
C GLU A 107 -3.71 15.76 7.14
N TYR A 108 -4.79 16.48 7.41
CA TYR A 108 -6.13 16.10 7.01
C TYR A 108 -6.26 15.90 5.49
N LEU A 109 -6.60 14.67 5.08
CA LEU A 109 -6.76 14.25 3.67
C LEU A 109 -5.49 14.38 2.80
N ALA A 110 -4.30 14.50 3.38
CA ALA A 110 -3.05 14.65 2.64
C ALA A 110 -2.72 13.47 1.72
N GLY A 111 -3.18 12.27 2.04
CA GLY A 111 -2.98 11.07 1.23
C GLY A 111 -3.78 11.02 -0.08
N THR A 112 -4.62 12.03 -0.38
CA THR A 112 -5.55 12.00 -1.53
C THR A 112 -4.86 11.77 -2.86
N SER A 113 -3.69 12.37 -3.09
CA SER A 113 -2.91 12.21 -4.32
C SER A 113 -2.46 10.77 -4.54
N PHE A 114 -2.02 10.09 -3.48
CA PHE A 114 -1.58 8.69 -3.54
C PHE A 114 -2.76 7.72 -3.69
N PHE A 115 -3.90 8.00 -3.08
CA PHE A 115 -5.13 7.23 -3.39
C PHE A 115 -5.51 7.37 -4.86
N ASN A 116 -5.39 8.56 -5.47
CA ASN A 116 -5.64 8.74 -6.89
C ASN A 116 -4.69 7.88 -7.74
N ARG A 117 -3.38 7.89 -7.44
CA ARG A 117 -2.40 7.02 -8.12
C ARG A 117 -2.76 5.54 -8.00
N ALA A 118 -3.17 5.08 -6.81
CA ALA A 118 -3.62 3.70 -6.61
C ALA A 118 -4.86 3.36 -7.45
N ILE A 119 -5.82 4.28 -7.55
CA ILE A 119 -7.04 4.12 -8.36
C ILE A 119 -6.70 4.05 -9.85
N GLU A 120 -5.89 4.99 -10.37
CA GLU A 120 -5.45 5.02 -11.76
C GLU A 120 -4.71 3.75 -12.16
N LEU A 121 -3.78 3.31 -11.30
CA LEU A 121 -3.04 2.08 -11.52
C LEU A 121 -3.95 0.84 -11.55
N SER A 122 -4.96 0.83 -10.68
CA SER A 122 -5.95 -0.26 -10.64
C SER A 122 -6.85 -0.27 -11.88
N ASP A 123 -7.18 0.90 -12.43
CA ASP A 123 -7.94 1.01 -13.69
C ASP A 123 -7.15 0.39 -14.85
N ILE A 124 -5.87 0.74 -14.98
CA ILE A 124 -4.98 0.14 -15.99
C ILE A 124 -4.89 -1.38 -15.79
N GLY A 125 -4.75 -1.82 -14.53
CA GLY A 125 -4.66 -3.24 -14.19
C GLY A 125 -5.91 -4.04 -14.58
N LYS A 126 -7.11 -3.49 -14.41
CA LYS A 126 -8.38 -4.13 -14.81
C LYS A 126 -8.44 -4.39 -16.31
N ASP A 127 -7.92 -3.47 -17.11
CA ASP A 127 -7.95 -3.55 -18.56
C ASP A 127 -6.79 -4.34 -19.16
N SER A 128 -5.87 -4.82 -18.32
CA SER A 128 -4.70 -5.59 -18.73
C SER A 128 -5.00 -7.07 -18.91
N ASN A 129 -4.11 -7.78 -19.61
CA ASN A 129 -4.15 -9.24 -19.69
C ASN A 129 -3.91 -9.94 -18.32
N TRP A 130 -3.57 -9.19 -17.28
CA TRP A 130 -3.27 -9.64 -15.92
C TRP A 130 -4.27 -9.07 -14.91
N SER A 131 -5.55 -9.04 -15.30
CA SER A 131 -6.63 -8.34 -14.58
C SER A 131 -7.03 -8.97 -13.23
N ASN A 132 -6.51 -10.16 -12.88
CA ASN A 132 -6.90 -10.86 -11.66
C ASN A 132 -6.70 -10.00 -10.39
N GLY A 133 -7.79 -9.77 -9.65
CA GLY A 133 -7.83 -9.02 -8.39
C GLY A 133 -7.75 -7.48 -8.53
N TRP A 134 -7.62 -6.92 -9.74
CA TRP A 134 -7.50 -5.47 -9.92
C TRP A 134 -8.82 -4.73 -9.72
N ASP A 135 -9.96 -5.35 -10.00
CA ASP A 135 -11.28 -4.76 -9.70
C ASP A 135 -11.49 -4.58 -8.18
N ASP A 136 -11.09 -5.56 -7.39
CA ASP A 136 -11.14 -5.46 -5.91
C ASP A 136 -10.21 -4.37 -5.38
N ARG A 137 -9.01 -4.21 -5.95
CA ARG A 137 -8.07 -3.13 -5.61
C ARG A 137 -8.65 -1.75 -5.94
N TRP A 138 -9.24 -1.61 -7.12
CA TRP A 138 -9.90 -0.39 -7.54
C TRP A 138 -11.06 0.00 -6.61
N LYS A 139 -11.94 -0.94 -6.27
CA LYS A 139 -13.04 -0.72 -5.32
C LYS A 139 -12.50 -0.30 -3.95
N LYS A 140 -11.48 -1.02 -3.46
CA LYS A 140 -10.90 -0.75 -2.15
C LYS A 140 -10.29 0.66 -2.06
N SER A 141 -9.45 1.05 -3.01
CA SER A 141 -8.83 2.38 -3.00
C SER A 141 -9.85 3.50 -3.10
N ARG A 142 -10.88 3.36 -3.96
CA ARG A 142 -11.98 4.32 -4.04
C ARG A 142 -12.80 4.42 -2.75
N ASN A 143 -13.12 3.28 -2.16
CA ASN A 143 -13.92 3.26 -0.94
C ASN A 143 -13.16 3.95 0.22
N ILE A 144 -11.86 3.65 0.40
CA ILE A 144 -11.06 4.31 1.44
C ILE A 144 -10.91 5.80 1.15
N LYS A 145 -10.55 6.18 -0.08
CA LYS A 145 -10.41 7.59 -0.48
C LYS A 145 -11.68 8.39 -0.21
N ASN A 146 -12.85 7.84 -0.55
CA ASN A 146 -14.13 8.53 -0.45
C ASN A 146 -14.72 8.49 0.97
N ASN A 147 -14.23 7.64 1.84
CA ASN A 147 -14.65 7.59 3.23
C ASN A 147 -13.89 8.66 4.04
N GLN A 148 -14.30 9.93 3.85
CA GLN A 148 -13.71 11.07 4.55
C GLN A 148 -13.85 10.93 6.06
N PHE A 149 -14.93 10.33 6.49
CA PHE A 149 -15.20 10.04 7.89
C PHE A 149 -14.13 9.15 8.54
N LEU A 150 -13.80 8.02 7.92
CA LEU A 150 -12.72 7.15 8.40
C LEU A 150 -11.37 7.87 8.38
N ARG A 151 -11.12 8.70 7.35
CA ARG A 151 -9.87 9.44 7.20
C ARG A 151 -9.74 10.53 8.27
N SER A 152 -10.85 11.24 8.59
CA SER A 152 -10.89 12.18 9.72
C SER A 152 -10.61 11.49 11.04
N LEU A 153 -11.34 10.40 11.34
CA LEU A 153 -11.14 9.64 12.57
C LEU A 153 -9.68 9.23 12.78
N ARG A 154 -9.03 8.77 11.71
CA ARG A 154 -7.61 8.42 11.79
C ARG A 154 -6.73 9.64 12.10
N PHE A 155 -6.97 10.75 11.41
CA PHE A 155 -6.24 11.99 11.66
C PHE A 155 -6.38 12.42 13.13
N ASP A 156 -7.60 12.56 13.63
CA ASP A 156 -7.87 12.99 14.99
C ASP A 156 -7.24 12.07 16.04
N PHE A 157 -7.34 10.75 15.83
CA PHE A 157 -6.73 9.76 16.71
C PHE A 157 -5.20 9.89 16.78
N PHE A 158 -4.54 10.02 15.63
CA PHE A 158 -3.07 10.11 15.60
C PHE A 158 -2.58 11.47 16.09
N GLN A 159 -3.30 12.56 15.85
CA GLN A 159 -2.99 13.87 16.45
C GLN A 159 -3.04 13.81 17.98
N ALA A 160 -4.07 13.19 18.56
CA ALA A 160 -4.14 13.00 20.01
C ALA A 160 -3.02 12.12 20.55
N LEU A 161 -2.66 11.05 19.82
CA LEU A 161 -1.60 10.13 20.19
C LEU A 161 -0.22 10.80 20.16
N ASP A 162 0.05 11.62 19.15
CA ASP A 162 1.32 12.34 19.01
C ASP A 162 1.43 13.43 20.07
N ALA A 163 0.35 14.17 20.35
CA ALA A 163 0.31 15.15 21.44
C ALA A 163 0.54 14.50 22.81
N LEU A 164 0.06 13.26 23.02
CA LEU A 164 0.30 12.51 24.26
C LEU A 164 1.77 12.04 24.40
N ARG A 165 2.44 11.78 23.27
CA ARG A 165 3.83 11.29 23.22
C ARG A 165 4.87 12.39 23.17
N ALA A 166 4.46 13.64 22.97
CA ALA A 166 5.34 14.79 22.94
C ALA A 166 6.06 14.98 24.28
N GLU A 167 7.26 15.55 24.28
CA GLU A 167 8.01 15.87 25.50
C GLU A 167 7.24 16.81 26.43
N GLU A 168 6.51 17.77 25.83
CA GLU A 168 5.53 18.60 26.53
C GLU A 168 4.13 18.21 26.07
N VAL A 169 3.37 17.63 26.98
CA VAL A 169 2.01 17.13 26.69
C VAL A 169 1.06 18.29 26.46
N ASP A 170 0.48 18.41 25.26
CA ASP A 170 -0.56 19.40 24.95
C ASP A 170 -1.95 18.83 25.26
N ALA A 171 -2.41 19.06 26.49
CA ALA A 171 -3.71 18.59 26.95
C ALA A 171 -4.90 19.20 26.17
N ASN A 172 -4.74 20.43 25.65
CA ASN A 172 -5.80 21.06 24.84
C ASN A 172 -5.92 20.38 23.47
N LEU A 173 -4.80 20.11 22.82
CA LEU A 173 -4.79 19.38 21.54
C LEU A 173 -5.37 17.98 21.70
N ILE A 174 -4.96 17.25 22.75
CA ILE A 174 -5.51 15.92 23.05
C ILE A 174 -7.03 15.99 23.20
N THR A 175 -7.54 16.91 24.03
CA THR A 175 -8.96 17.04 24.28
C THR A 175 -9.70 17.37 22.98
N THR A 176 -9.25 18.39 22.23
CA THR A 176 -9.90 18.80 20.97
C THR A 176 -9.91 17.67 19.93
N SER A 177 -8.81 16.96 19.77
CA SER A 177 -8.72 15.84 18.83
C SER A 177 -9.61 14.67 19.25
N MET A 178 -9.70 14.37 20.54
CA MET A 178 -10.56 13.30 21.04
C MET A 178 -12.05 13.69 20.97
N ASP A 179 -12.41 14.95 21.20
CA ASP A 179 -13.78 15.42 21.03
C ASP A 179 -14.20 15.29 19.54
N SER A 180 -13.35 15.76 18.60
CA SER A 180 -13.57 15.56 17.16
C SER A 180 -13.69 14.08 16.78
N PHE A 181 -12.83 13.21 17.33
CA PHE A 181 -12.92 11.77 17.14
C PHE A 181 -14.27 11.20 17.60
N TYR A 182 -14.75 11.60 18.79
CA TYR A 182 -16.05 11.12 19.32
C TYR A 182 -17.25 11.68 18.56
N GLU A 183 -17.20 12.92 18.10
CA GLU A 183 -18.24 13.51 17.25
C GLU A 183 -18.37 12.81 15.90
N ASN A 184 -17.27 12.20 15.45
CA ASN A 184 -17.17 11.45 14.21
C ASN A 184 -17.32 9.92 14.40
N LEU A 185 -17.72 9.38 15.54
CA LEU A 185 -18.08 7.99 15.76
C LEU A 185 -19.58 7.75 15.57
#